data_0986b3e02c20729a4d0cd1db01460b94
#
_entry.id   0986b3e02c20729a4d0cd1db01460b94
#
_cell.length_a   1.000
_cell.length_b   1.000
_cell.length_c   1.000
_cell.angle_alpha   90.00
_cell.angle_beta   90.00
_cell.angle_gamma   90.00
#
_symmetry.space_group_name_H-M   'P 1'
#
loop_
_entity.id
_entity.type
_entity.pdbx_description
1 polymer ?
#
loop_
_entity_poly.entity_id
_entity_poly.type
_entity_poly.pdbx_seq_one_letter_code
_entity_poly.pdbx_strand_id
1 'polypeptide(L)'
;MSDRRPYSLLQIRELGHGIHDLPGFDTGDFRSFAVRLDPHEKRLPIDRSAETLLLVVEGSLTVVRRDSTRVSTELGEGDTALTNPPAVEVLLAGAEGATFLALVSRG
;
A
#
# COMPACT_ATOMS: atom_id res chain seq x y z
N MET A 1 11.64 19.17 22.81
CA MET A 1 10.60 18.15 22.71
C MET A 1 10.30 17.87 21.26
N SER A 2 10.13 16.63 20.91
CA SER A 2 9.84 16.27 19.52
C SER A 2 8.38 16.56 19.22
N ASP A 3 8.15 17.28 18.13
CA ASP A 3 6.81 17.54 17.63
C ASP A 3 6.32 16.44 16.68
N ARG A 4 7.05 15.35 16.62
CA ARG A 4 6.64 14.24 15.79
C ARG A 4 5.36 13.63 16.32
N ARG A 5 4.35 13.72 15.53
CA ARG A 5 3.09 13.04 15.78
C ARG A 5 2.95 11.93 14.78
N PRO A 6 2.51 10.75 15.21
CA PRO A 6 2.18 9.72 14.25
C PRO A 6 1.00 10.19 13.39
N TYR A 7 0.98 9.77 12.14
CA TYR A 7 -0.20 10.00 11.32
C TYR A 7 -1.36 9.19 11.88
N SER A 8 -2.50 9.83 12.07
CA SER A 8 -3.71 9.11 12.45
C SER A 8 -4.37 8.51 11.20
N LEU A 9 -5.23 7.51 11.41
CA LEU A 9 -6.01 6.95 10.30
C LEU A 9 -6.87 8.01 9.64
N LEU A 10 -7.37 8.97 10.42
CA LEU A 10 -8.17 10.06 9.88
C LEU A 10 -7.37 10.91 8.90
N GLN A 11 -6.14 11.26 9.26
CA GLN A 11 -5.26 12.03 8.39
C GLN A 11 -4.94 11.28 7.10
N ILE A 12 -4.74 9.97 7.21
CA ILE A 12 -4.46 9.13 6.04
C ILE A 12 -5.67 9.09 5.12
N ARG A 13 -6.88 8.99 5.66
CA ARG A 13 -8.11 9.00 4.87
C ARG A 13 -8.34 10.31 4.13
N GLU A 14 -7.80 11.42 4.65
CA GLU A 14 -7.94 12.74 4.05
C GLU A 14 -6.90 13.05 2.98
N LEU A 15 -5.93 12.17 2.77
CA LEU A 15 -4.93 12.36 1.73
C LEU A 15 -5.57 12.31 0.36
N GLY A 16 -5.09 13.15 -0.53
CA GLY A 16 -5.54 13.16 -1.91
C GLY A 16 -5.04 11.96 -2.69
N HIS A 17 -5.48 11.86 -3.93
CA HIS A 17 -5.06 10.81 -4.85
C HIS A 17 -3.54 10.78 -5.02
N GLY A 18 -2.96 9.60 -5.11
CA GLY A 18 -1.55 9.39 -5.41
C GLY A 18 -0.78 8.74 -4.28
N ILE A 19 0.54 8.82 -4.38
CA ILE A 19 1.48 8.27 -3.41
C ILE A 19 2.01 9.39 -2.54
N HIS A 20 1.97 9.19 -1.23
CA HIS A 20 2.44 10.16 -0.25
C HIS A 20 3.50 9.54 0.64
N ASP A 21 4.66 10.17 0.71
CA ASP A 21 5.70 9.77 1.66
C ASP A 21 5.21 10.00 3.09
N LEU A 22 5.54 9.06 3.98
CA LEU A 22 5.26 9.18 5.41
C LEU A 22 6.58 9.11 6.19
N PRO A 23 7.43 10.13 6.10
CA PRO A 23 8.77 10.06 6.70
C PRO A 23 8.75 9.85 8.22
N GLY A 24 7.65 10.18 8.88
CA GLY A 24 7.50 9.93 10.31
C GLY A 24 7.47 8.46 10.68
N PHE A 25 7.20 7.58 9.73
CA PHE A 25 7.18 6.14 9.93
C PHE A 25 8.39 5.42 9.31
N ASP A 26 9.24 6.15 8.62
CA ASP A 26 10.43 5.53 8.03
C ASP A 26 11.40 5.03 9.09
N THR A 27 12.01 3.89 8.81
CA THR A 27 13.08 3.34 9.63
C THR A 27 14.29 3.05 8.74
N GLY A 28 15.38 2.57 9.34
CA GLY A 28 16.53 2.10 8.56
C GLY A 28 16.22 0.91 7.69
N ASP A 29 15.17 0.14 8.04
CA ASP A 29 14.84 -1.12 7.36
C ASP A 29 13.77 -0.97 6.29
N PHE A 30 12.92 0.05 6.37
CA PHE A 30 11.87 0.25 5.38
C PHE A 30 11.44 1.71 5.25
N ARG A 31 10.81 2.00 4.11
CA ARG A 31 10.20 3.29 3.82
C ARG A 31 8.68 3.12 3.88
N SER A 32 7.99 4.18 4.32
CA SER A 32 6.56 4.15 4.50
C SER A 32 5.85 5.10 3.54
N PHE A 33 4.76 4.63 2.98
CA PHE A 33 3.94 5.41 2.06
C PHE A 33 2.47 5.23 2.39
N ALA A 34 1.68 6.27 2.13
CA ALA A 34 0.24 6.14 2.03
C ALA A 34 -0.14 6.32 0.56
N VAL A 35 -1.01 5.46 0.08
CA VAL A 35 -1.43 5.48 -1.33
C VAL A 35 -2.93 5.58 -1.39
N ARG A 36 -3.44 6.50 -2.21
CA ARG A 36 -4.87 6.59 -2.49
C ARG A 36 -5.11 6.43 -3.97
N LEU A 37 -5.93 5.45 -4.30
CA LEU A 37 -6.30 5.13 -5.68
C LEU A 37 -7.78 5.43 -5.88
N ASP A 38 -8.11 5.93 -7.07
CA ASP A 38 -9.47 6.14 -7.50
C ASP A 38 -10.18 4.79 -7.74
N PRO A 39 -11.52 4.77 -7.81
CA PRO A 39 -12.23 3.53 -8.13
C PRO A 39 -11.68 2.87 -9.40
N HIS A 40 -11.43 1.58 -9.30
CA HIS A 40 -10.94 0.73 -10.40
C HIS A 40 -9.55 1.10 -10.95
N GLU A 41 -8.84 2.00 -10.28
CA GLU A 41 -7.51 2.38 -10.71
C GLU A 41 -6.53 1.22 -10.56
N LYS A 42 -5.68 1.05 -11.56
CA LYS A 42 -4.58 0.08 -11.55
C LYS A 42 -3.27 0.81 -11.30
N ARG A 43 -2.41 0.20 -10.51
CA ARG A 43 -1.09 0.76 -10.24
C ARG A 43 -0.07 -0.34 -10.06
N LEU A 44 1.13 -0.10 -10.56
CA LEU A 44 2.25 -0.99 -10.29
C LEU A 44 2.68 -0.85 -8.83
N PRO A 45 3.29 -1.89 -8.24
CA PRO A 45 3.88 -1.76 -6.90
C PRO A 45 4.87 -0.61 -6.84
N ILE A 46 5.01 0.01 -5.64
CA ILE A 46 5.93 1.14 -5.45
C ILE A 46 7.36 0.73 -5.81
N ASP A 47 7.78 -0.44 -5.37
CA ASP A 47 9.09 -1.00 -5.71
C ASP A 47 8.91 -2.47 -6.05
N ARG A 48 9.13 -2.83 -7.30
CA ARG A 48 8.93 -4.20 -7.77
C ARG A 48 10.05 -5.14 -7.33
N SER A 49 11.10 -4.61 -6.77
CA SER A 49 12.25 -5.41 -6.31
C SER A 49 12.28 -5.59 -4.79
N ALA A 50 11.36 -4.97 -4.07
CA ALA A 50 11.38 -4.97 -2.61
C ALA A 50 10.12 -5.62 -2.02
N GLU A 51 10.31 -6.36 -0.93
CA GLU A 51 9.17 -6.82 -0.14
C GLU A 51 8.37 -5.64 0.35
N THR A 52 7.06 -5.75 0.32
CA THR A 52 6.18 -4.67 0.73
C THR A 52 5.03 -5.22 1.57
N LEU A 53 4.83 -4.63 2.73
CA LEU A 53 3.66 -4.92 3.55
C LEU A 53 2.58 -3.91 3.20
N LEU A 54 1.40 -4.40 2.85
CA LEU A 54 0.25 -3.58 2.54
C LEU A 54 -0.78 -3.68 3.65
N LEU A 55 -1.35 -2.54 4.04
CA LEU A 55 -2.46 -2.48 5.00
C LEU A 55 -3.54 -1.58 4.42
N VAL A 56 -4.71 -2.14 4.15
CA VAL A 56 -5.84 -1.37 3.61
C VAL A 56 -6.50 -0.59 4.74
N VAL A 57 -6.57 0.72 4.57
CA VAL A 57 -7.19 1.63 5.54
C VAL A 57 -8.65 1.90 5.18
N GLU A 58 -8.93 2.02 3.88
CA GLU A 58 -10.29 2.35 3.40
C GLU A 58 -10.49 1.76 2.01
N GLY A 59 -11.70 1.30 1.74
CA GLY A 59 -12.03 0.71 0.45
C GLY A 59 -11.54 -0.72 0.31
N SER A 60 -11.17 -1.10 -0.89
CA SER A 60 -10.67 -2.45 -1.17
C SER A 60 -9.57 -2.43 -2.21
N LEU A 61 -8.64 -3.37 -2.10
CA LEU A 61 -7.49 -3.48 -2.97
C LEU A 61 -7.31 -4.93 -3.38
N THR A 62 -7.21 -5.18 -4.67
CA THR A 62 -6.88 -6.51 -5.17
C THR A 62 -5.41 -6.55 -5.55
N VAL A 63 -4.68 -7.49 -4.96
CA VAL A 63 -3.28 -7.74 -5.27
C VAL A 63 -3.24 -8.87 -6.28
N VAL A 64 -2.83 -8.58 -7.50
CA VAL A 64 -2.69 -9.57 -8.56
C VAL A 64 -1.26 -10.04 -8.59
N ARG A 65 -1.05 -11.32 -8.29
CA ARG A 65 0.28 -11.93 -8.27
C ARG A 65 0.42 -12.91 -9.40
N ARG A 66 1.62 -13.01 -9.91
CA ARG A 66 1.95 -13.93 -10.98
C ARG A 66 3.29 -14.59 -10.69
N ASP A 67 3.23 -15.76 -10.13
CA ASP A 67 4.40 -16.62 -9.93
C ASP A 67 4.27 -17.86 -10.82
N SER A 68 3.82 -19.00 -10.31
CA SER A 68 3.56 -20.18 -11.15
C SER A 68 2.19 -20.09 -11.82
N THR A 69 1.23 -19.47 -11.12
CA THR A 69 -0.12 -19.23 -11.64
C THR A 69 -0.54 -17.80 -11.26
N ARG A 70 -1.47 -17.24 -12.01
CA ARG A 70 -1.99 -15.91 -11.69
C ARG A 70 -3.01 -16.04 -10.56
N VAL A 71 -2.73 -15.38 -9.44
CA VAL A 71 -3.58 -15.40 -8.27
C VAL A 71 -3.95 -13.97 -7.89
N SER A 72 -5.23 -13.74 -7.64
CA SER A 72 -5.73 -12.46 -7.16
C SER A 72 -6.20 -12.60 -5.73
N THR A 73 -5.78 -11.68 -4.86
CA THR A 73 -6.20 -11.64 -3.46
C THR A 73 -6.85 -10.30 -3.19
N GLU A 74 -8.10 -10.31 -2.76
CA GLU A 74 -8.81 -9.08 -2.39
C GLU A 74 -8.60 -8.77 -0.93
N LEU A 75 -8.23 -7.53 -0.64
CA LEU A 75 -8.04 -7.01 0.71
C LEU A 75 -9.09 -5.95 0.98
N GLY A 76 -9.82 -6.10 2.08
CA GLY A 76 -10.74 -5.08 2.58
C GLY A 76 -10.11 -4.26 3.69
N GLU A 77 -10.89 -3.34 4.27
CA GLU A 77 -10.44 -2.50 5.38
C GLU A 77 -9.86 -3.34 6.51
N GLY A 78 -8.68 -2.98 6.97
CA GLY A 78 -7.98 -3.66 8.05
C GLY A 78 -7.19 -4.89 7.63
N ASP A 79 -7.33 -5.34 6.39
CA ASP A 79 -6.57 -6.50 5.91
C ASP A 79 -5.15 -6.11 5.56
N THR A 80 -4.25 -7.06 5.75
CA THR A 80 -2.84 -6.89 5.43
C THR A 80 -2.37 -7.98 4.48
N ALA A 81 -1.35 -7.67 3.69
CA ALA A 81 -0.68 -8.66 2.85
C ALA A 81 0.80 -8.32 2.74
N LEU A 82 1.64 -9.34 2.82
CA LEU A 82 3.05 -9.21 2.53
C LEU A 82 3.28 -9.69 1.10
N THR A 83 3.84 -8.82 0.28
CA THR A 83 4.09 -9.13 -1.13
C THR A 83 5.58 -9.33 -1.34
N ASN A 84 5.93 -10.36 -2.08
CA ASN A 84 7.31 -10.68 -2.41
C ASN A 84 7.58 -10.38 -3.87
N PRO A 85 8.61 -9.60 -4.18
CA PRO A 85 9.01 -9.37 -5.56
C PRO A 85 9.65 -10.63 -6.16
N PRO A 86 9.58 -10.82 -7.46
CA PRO A 86 8.87 -10.00 -8.45
C PRO A 86 7.43 -10.46 -8.70
N ALA A 87 6.82 -11.15 -7.74
CA ALA A 87 5.56 -11.85 -7.96
C ALA A 87 4.35 -10.94 -8.16
N VAL A 88 4.37 -9.71 -7.64
CA VAL A 88 3.23 -8.81 -7.79
C VAL A 88 3.20 -8.18 -9.16
N GLU A 89 2.11 -8.42 -9.89
CA GLU A 89 1.91 -7.87 -11.22
C GLU A 89 1.29 -6.48 -11.18
N VAL A 90 0.21 -6.33 -10.40
CA VAL A 90 -0.52 -5.07 -10.34
C VAL A 90 -1.35 -4.98 -9.07
N LEU A 91 -1.59 -3.75 -8.62
CA LEU A 91 -2.53 -3.42 -7.56
C LEU A 91 -3.76 -2.79 -8.20
N LEU A 92 -4.95 -3.26 -7.85
CA LEU A 92 -6.20 -2.81 -8.45
C LEU A 92 -7.17 -2.37 -7.37
N ALA A 93 -7.55 -1.09 -7.39
CA ALA A 93 -8.54 -0.57 -6.46
C ALA A 93 -9.93 -1.10 -6.80
N GLY A 94 -10.75 -1.30 -5.78
CA GLY A 94 -12.13 -1.72 -5.95
C GLY A 94 -13.05 -0.60 -6.40
N ALA A 95 -14.37 -0.88 -6.36
CA ALA A 95 -15.40 0.04 -6.85
C ALA A 95 -15.45 1.37 -6.08
N GLU A 96 -14.98 1.39 -4.85
CA GLU A 96 -14.97 2.59 -4.01
C GLU A 96 -13.59 3.22 -3.88
N GLY A 97 -12.63 2.73 -4.66
CA GLY A 97 -11.24 3.14 -4.53
C GLY A 97 -10.53 2.36 -3.42
N ALA A 98 -9.32 2.75 -3.13
CA ALA A 98 -8.54 2.15 -2.04
C ALA A 98 -7.58 3.17 -1.44
N THR A 99 -7.51 3.18 -0.11
CA THR A 99 -6.47 3.91 0.61
C THR A 99 -5.72 2.88 1.44
N PHE A 100 -4.42 2.82 1.27
CA PHE A 100 -3.62 1.81 1.97
C PHE A 100 -2.24 2.34 2.35
N LEU A 101 -1.67 1.71 3.35
CA LEU A 101 -0.29 1.94 3.74
C LEU A 101 0.59 0.90 3.06
N ALA A 102 1.77 1.32 2.64
CA ALA A 102 2.77 0.44 2.06
C ALA A 102 4.09 0.64 2.80
N LEU A 103 4.59 -0.42 3.40
CA LEU A 103 5.89 -0.45 4.04
C LEU A 103 6.83 -1.21 3.13
N VAL A 104 7.76 -0.48 2.51
CA VAL A 104 8.65 -1.01 1.48
C VAL A 104 10.02 -1.27 2.07
N SER A 105 10.49 -2.52 2.00
CA SER A 105 11.79 -2.90 2.52
C SER A 105 12.90 -2.17 1.79
N ARG A 106 13.91 -1.72 2.52
CA ARG A 106 15.10 -1.10 1.93
C ARG A 106 16.13 -2.12 1.42
N GLY A 107 15.89 -3.37 1.64
CA GLY A 107 16.77 -4.43 1.16
C GLY A 107 17.30 -5.34 2.26
#